data_f6b765d11c2ed2455f0555bf2a59956f
#
_entry.id   f6b765d11c2ed2455f0555bf2a59956f
#
_cell.length_a   1.000
_cell.length_b   1.000
_cell.length_c   1.000
_cell.angle_alpha   90.00
_cell.angle_beta   90.00
_cell.angle_gamma   90.00
#
_symmetry.space_group_name_H-M   'P 1'
#
loop_
_entity.id
_entity.type
_entity.pdbx_description
1 polymer ?
#
loop_
_entity_poly.entity_id
_entity_poly.type
_entity_poly.pdbx_seq_one_letter_code
_entity_poly.pdbx_strand_id
1 'polypeptide(L)'
;MSQLLHSIGDRYDLIVFDVGPSLGALNRTILLSCDYIVTPFGSDIFSLLGIRNISAWIKSWSDDYERAVANLKRKNETILSEFSGIVDTSVKFRLAGYSVQQYVKRKFKEKARPVKAYDEIIQDIPETVQESLGAFIPDFLKFEDLELGHIPFLYSLVPLAQSQRVPIHALTQHKAVVGNQVRQVADYAQLM
;
A
#
# COMPACT_ATOMS: atom_id res chain seq x y z
N MET A 1 -11.38 15.20 -5.89
CA MET A 1 -11.43 13.72 -5.87
C MET A 1 -12.85 13.20 -6.00
N SER A 2 -13.78 13.55 -5.13
CA SER A 2 -15.18 13.06 -5.18
C SER A 2 -15.88 13.23 -6.53
N GLN A 3 -15.69 14.37 -7.21
CA GLN A 3 -16.25 14.57 -8.56
C GLN A 3 -15.68 13.59 -9.60
N LEU A 4 -14.36 13.33 -9.53
CA LEU A 4 -13.73 12.34 -10.41
C LEU A 4 -14.29 10.95 -10.15
N LEU A 5 -14.34 10.53 -8.89
CA LEU A 5 -14.88 9.22 -8.51
C LEU A 5 -16.35 9.07 -8.93
N HIS A 6 -17.15 10.11 -8.73
CA HIS A 6 -18.56 10.11 -9.18
C HIS A 6 -18.69 9.96 -10.70
N SER A 7 -17.81 10.61 -11.47
CA SER A 7 -17.88 10.57 -12.95
C SER A 7 -17.49 9.21 -13.56
N ILE A 8 -16.77 8.39 -12.83
CA ILE A 8 -16.28 7.06 -13.29
C ILE A 8 -16.88 5.89 -12.50
N GLY A 9 -17.51 6.15 -11.35
CA GLY A 9 -17.99 5.12 -10.42
C GLY A 9 -18.94 4.11 -11.05
N ASP A 10 -19.83 4.56 -11.95
CA ASP A 10 -20.78 3.67 -12.64
C ASP A 10 -20.12 2.75 -13.69
N ARG A 11 -18.82 2.94 -13.98
CA ARG A 11 -18.10 2.18 -15.01
C ARG A 11 -17.19 1.09 -14.46
N TYR A 12 -16.87 1.15 -13.17
CA TYR A 12 -15.87 0.27 -12.55
C TYR A 12 -16.30 -0.17 -11.16
N ASP A 13 -16.17 -1.46 -10.90
CA ASP A 13 -16.43 -2.05 -9.57
C ASP A 13 -15.31 -1.72 -8.58
N LEU A 14 -14.09 -1.49 -9.08
CA LEU A 14 -12.91 -1.20 -8.29
C LEU A 14 -12.06 -0.10 -8.95
N ILE A 15 -11.67 0.90 -8.16
CA ILE A 15 -10.78 1.97 -8.57
C ILE A 15 -9.53 1.90 -7.70
N VAL A 16 -8.38 1.69 -8.32
CA VAL A 16 -7.08 1.59 -7.63
C VAL A 16 -6.25 2.85 -7.91
N PHE A 17 -5.76 3.47 -6.84
CA PHE A 17 -4.82 4.59 -6.91
C PHE A 17 -3.42 4.11 -6.57
N ASP A 18 -2.51 4.19 -7.52
CA ASP A 18 -1.08 4.04 -7.27
C ASP A 18 -0.52 5.39 -6.83
N VAL A 19 -0.19 5.50 -5.53
CA VAL A 19 0.31 6.75 -4.94
C VAL A 19 1.80 6.66 -4.65
N GLY A 20 2.54 7.69 -5.05
CA GLY A 20 3.96 7.78 -4.76
C GLY A 20 4.24 8.02 -3.25
N PRO A 21 5.51 7.94 -2.82
CA PRO A 21 5.89 7.98 -1.40
C PRO A 21 5.84 9.38 -0.77
N SER A 22 5.24 10.37 -1.43
CA SER A 22 5.16 11.72 -0.90
C SER A 22 3.92 11.91 0.00
N LEU A 23 4.02 12.79 0.98
CA LEU A 23 2.91 13.17 1.86
C LEU A 23 2.29 14.51 1.44
N GLY A 24 2.42 14.86 0.16
CA GLY A 24 1.86 16.08 -0.40
C GLY A 24 0.33 16.09 -0.40
N ALA A 25 -0.25 17.26 -0.64
CA ALA A 25 -1.70 17.48 -0.57
C ALA A 25 -2.50 16.52 -1.46
N LEU A 26 -1.98 16.18 -2.64
CA LEU A 26 -2.65 15.24 -3.55
C LEU A 26 -2.78 13.84 -2.94
N ASN A 27 -1.66 13.26 -2.45
CA ASN A 27 -1.68 11.93 -1.84
C ASN A 27 -2.55 11.90 -0.58
N ARG A 28 -2.50 12.96 0.24
CA ARG A 28 -3.39 13.10 1.39
C ARG A 28 -4.87 13.08 0.97
N THR A 29 -5.21 13.84 -0.07
CA THR A 29 -6.58 13.87 -0.60
C THR A 29 -7.03 12.50 -1.09
N ILE A 30 -6.15 11.77 -1.80
CA ILE A 30 -6.43 10.39 -2.26
C ILE A 30 -6.66 9.47 -1.05
N LEU A 31 -5.72 9.44 -0.11
CA LEU A 31 -5.80 8.58 1.08
C LEU A 31 -7.08 8.80 1.90
N LEU A 32 -7.47 10.06 2.11
CA LEU A 32 -8.71 10.40 2.83
C LEU A 32 -9.98 10.08 2.02
N SER A 33 -9.88 9.86 0.72
CA SER A 33 -11.01 9.55 -0.17
C SER A 33 -11.14 8.06 -0.49
N CYS A 34 -10.16 7.24 -0.13
CA CYS A 34 -10.19 5.80 -0.34
C CYS A 34 -10.94 5.10 0.79
N ASP A 35 -11.69 4.04 0.44
CA ASP A 35 -12.30 3.14 1.43
C ASP A 35 -11.26 2.24 2.06
N TYR A 36 -10.28 1.77 1.27
CA TYR A 36 -9.26 0.81 1.69
C TYR A 36 -7.87 1.23 1.24
N ILE A 37 -6.88 0.83 2.03
CA ILE A 37 -5.47 0.95 1.68
C ILE A 37 -4.77 -0.41 1.78
N VAL A 38 -3.91 -0.67 0.80
CA VAL A 38 -2.89 -1.72 0.87
C VAL A 38 -1.53 -1.03 0.89
N THR A 39 -0.69 -1.37 1.86
CA THR A 39 0.61 -0.71 2.01
C THR A 39 1.77 -1.70 1.95
N PRO A 40 2.76 -1.45 1.09
CA PRO A 40 4.02 -2.20 1.11
C PRO A 40 4.94 -1.65 2.20
N PHE A 41 5.53 -2.52 3.01
CA PHE A 41 6.55 -2.18 3.99
C PHE A 41 7.91 -2.75 3.55
N GLY A 42 8.95 -1.96 3.66
CA GLY A 42 10.32 -2.45 3.52
C GLY A 42 10.77 -3.25 4.76
N SER A 43 11.78 -4.06 4.59
CA SER A 43 12.41 -4.81 5.69
C SER A 43 13.50 -3.98 6.40
N ASP A 44 13.22 -2.73 6.71
CA ASP A 44 14.14 -1.80 7.34
C ASP A 44 13.49 -1.03 8.50
N ILE A 45 14.31 -0.46 9.37
CA ILE A 45 13.86 0.26 10.58
C ILE A 45 13.00 1.49 10.25
N PHE A 46 13.20 2.12 9.08
CA PHE A 46 12.41 3.28 8.68
C PHE A 46 10.99 2.88 8.33
N SER A 47 10.77 1.64 7.86
CA SER A 47 9.44 1.10 7.63
C SER A 47 8.65 0.94 8.94
N LEU A 48 9.26 0.46 10.03
CA LEU A 48 8.62 0.40 11.34
C LEU A 48 8.25 1.79 11.87
N LEU A 49 9.15 2.77 11.71
CA LEU A 49 8.86 4.16 12.05
C LEU A 49 7.76 4.75 11.16
N GLY A 50 7.76 4.38 9.87
CA GLY A 50 6.74 4.77 8.90
C GLY A 50 5.34 4.29 9.29
N ILE A 51 5.20 3.04 9.75
CA ILE A 51 3.94 2.47 10.21
C ILE A 51 3.37 3.29 11.38
N ARG A 52 4.19 3.63 12.36
CA ARG A 52 3.78 4.45 13.50
C ARG A 52 3.38 5.87 13.09
N ASN A 53 4.15 6.48 12.22
CA ASN A 53 3.90 7.84 11.76
C ASN A 53 2.65 7.95 10.90
N ILE A 54 2.39 7.00 9.99
CA ILE A 54 1.23 7.05 9.11
C ILE A 54 -0.08 7.00 9.89
N SER A 55 -0.14 6.23 10.97
CA SER A 55 -1.29 6.19 11.88
C SER A 55 -1.58 7.57 12.49
N ALA A 56 -0.55 8.21 13.03
CA ALA A 56 -0.70 9.55 13.62
C ALA A 56 -1.14 10.60 12.58
N TRP A 57 -0.56 10.54 11.37
CA TRP A 57 -0.92 11.46 10.29
C TRP A 57 -2.34 11.27 9.80
N ILE A 58 -2.79 10.03 9.60
CA ILE A 58 -4.16 9.75 9.16
C ILE A 58 -5.16 10.28 10.19
N LYS A 59 -4.93 10.05 11.47
CA LYS A 59 -5.78 10.58 12.55
C LYS A 59 -5.83 12.12 12.49
N SER A 60 -4.66 12.77 12.45
CA SER A 60 -4.58 14.24 12.37
C SER A 60 -5.28 14.80 11.13
N TRP A 61 -5.09 14.17 9.97
CA TRP A 61 -5.72 14.63 8.73
C TRP A 61 -7.23 14.41 8.71
N SER A 62 -7.69 13.32 9.30
CA SER A 62 -9.13 13.06 9.46
C SER A 62 -9.78 14.12 10.36
N ASP A 63 -9.16 14.41 11.51
CA ASP A 63 -9.64 15.43 12.43
C ASP A 63 -9.66 16.84 11.78
N ASP A 64 -8.63 17.18 11.01
CA ASP A 64 -8.55 18.45 10.29
C ASP A 64 -9.65 18.56 9.22
N TYR A 65 -9.86 17.45 8.48
CA TYR A 65 -10.89 17.39 7.45
C TYR A 65 -12.29 17.51 8.06
N GLU A 66 -12.60 16.76 9.10
CA GLU A 66 -13.90 16.77 9.78
C GLU A 66 -14.19 18.18 10.38
N ARG A 67 -13.19 18.79 10.99
CA ARG A 67 -13.31 20.18 11.48
C ARG A 67 -13.57 21.17 10.35
N ALA A 68 -12.89 21.02 9.22
CA ALA A 68 -13.11 21.87 8.06
C ALA A 68 -14.52 21.73 7.51
N VAL A 69 -15.01 20.50 7.36
CA VAL A 69 -16.39 20.20 6.92
C VAL A 69 -17.41 20.78 7.89
N ALA A 70 -17.24 20.56 9.20
CA ALA A 70 -18.15 21.10 10.21
C ALA A 70 -18.21 22.65 10.18
N ASN A 71 -17.07 23.30 9.97
CA ASN A 71 -16.99 24.75 9.83
C ASN A 71 -17.69 25.26 8.56
N LEU A 72 -17.55 24.55 7.44
CA LEU A 72 -18.24 24.89 6.20
C LEU A 72 -19.76 24.77 6.37
N LYS A 73 -20.25 23.66 6.94
CA LYS A 73 -21.68 23.42 7.20
C LYS A 73 -22.29 24.50 8.11
N ARG A 74 -21.55 24.97 9.13
CA ARG A 74 -22.02 26.06 10.00
C ARG A 74 -22.16 27.40 9.29
N LYS A 75 -21.31 27.67 8.29
CA LYS A 75 -21.37 28.92 7.52
C LYS A 75 -22.48 28.90 6.46
N ASN A 76 -22.70 27.76 5.86
CA ASN A 76 -23.71 27.55 4.83
C ASN A 76 -24.08 26.04 4.81
N GLU A 77 -25.27 25.70 5.28
CA GLU A 77 -25.76 24.31 5.34
C GLU A 77 -25.78 23.62 3.97
N THR A 78 -26.02 24.39 2.92
CA THR A 78 -26.16 23.85 1.56
C THR A 78 -24.86 23.86 0.76
N ILE A 79 -23.76 24.38 1.32
CA ILE A 79 -22.49 24.55 0.56
C ILE A 79 -21.98 23.25 -0.07
N LEU A 80 -22.19 22.12 0.61
CA LEU A 80 -21.72 20.83 0.09
C LEU A 80 -22.59 20.32 -1.07
N SER A 81 -23.83 20.75 -1.19
CA SER A 81 -24.70 20.39 -2.31
C SER A 81 -24.29 21.06 -3.62
N GLU A 82 -23.48 22.11 -3.57
CA GLU A 82 -22.91 22.76 -4.74
C GLU A 82 -21.82 21.89 -5.42
N PHE A 83 -21.30 20.90 -4.69
CA PHE A 83 -20.29 19.97 -5.22
C PHE A 83 -20.93 18.65 -5.57
N SER A 84 -21.10 18.39 -6.86
CA SER A 84 -21.62 17.10 -7.35
C SER A 84 -20.76 15.93 -6.87
N GLY A 85 -21.39 14.83 -6.44
CA GLY A 85 -20.68 13.62 -6.00
C GLY A 85 -20.20 13.64 -4.54
N ILE A 86 -20.52 14.68 -3.74
CA ILE A 86 -20.31 14.63 -2.29
C ILE A 86 -21.58 14.11 -1.62
N VAL A 87 -21.64 12.81 -1.45
CA VAL A 87 -22.75 12.14 -0.76
C VAL A 87 -22.45 11.95 0.73
N ASP A 88 -21.19 11.66 1.03
CA ASP A 88 -20.71 11.41 2.39
C ASP A 88 -19.41 12.17 2.63
N THR A 89 -19.30 12.81 3.76
CA THR A 89 -18.11 13.57 4.20
C THR A 89 -17.32 12.84 5.28
N SER A 90 -17.68 11.61 5.62
CA SER A 90 -16.93 10.80 6.57
C SER A 90 -15.63 10.26 5.95
N VAL A 91 -14.60 10.17 6.78
CA VAL A 91 -13.35 9.51 6.38
C VAL A 91 -13.52 8.01 6.65
N LYS A 92 -13.47 7.20 5.58
CA LYS A 92 -13.71 5.74 5.64
C LYS A 92 -12.44 4.91 5.59
N PHE A 93 -11.29 5.52 5.81
CA PHE A 93 -10.00 4.86 5.73
C PHE A 93 -9.97 3.53 6.50
N ARG A 94 -9.63 2.45 5.83
CA ARG A 94 -9.48 1.10 6.39
C ARG A 94 -8.24 0.43 5.82
N LEU A 95 -7.52 -0.32 6.67
CA LEU A 95 -6.40 -1.15 6.25
C LEU A 95 -6.92 -2.48 5.71
N ALA A 96 -6.74 -2.74 4.41
CA ALA A 96 -7.11 -4.02 3.79
C ALA A 96 -5.96 -5.04 3.79
N GLY A 97 -4.72 -4.59 3.97
CA GLY A 97 -3.57 -5.47 4.06
C GLY A 97 -2.24 -4.76 3.85
N TYR A 98 -1.17 -5.53 4.03
CA TYR A 98 0.19 -5.09 3.78
C TYR A 98 1.02 -6.20 3.15
N SER A 99 2.10 -5.81 2.46
CA SER A 99 3.13 -6.75 2.00
C SER A 99 4.49 -6.35 2.54
N VAL A 100 5.38 -7.33 2.72
CA VAL A 100 6.77 -7.09 3.09
C VAL A 100 7.64 -7.16 1.85
N GLN A 101 8.40 -6.11 1.58
CA GLN A 101 9.14 -5.96 0.33
C GLN A 101 10.64 -5.81 0.54
N GLN A 102 11.40 -6.09 -0.53
CA GLN A 102 12.82 -5.77 -0.68
C GLN A 102 13.74 -6.41 0.36
N TYR A 103 13.42 -7.58 0.87
CA TYR A 103 14.33 -8.30 1.74
C TYR A 103 15.26 -9.23 0.95
N VAL A 104 16.50 -9.37 1.44
CA VAL A 104 17.51 -10.22 0.80
C VAL A 104 17.45 -11.62 1.39
N LYS A 105 17.20 -12.62 0.51
CA LYS A 105 17.29 -14.03 0.87
C LYS A 105 18.72 -14.55 0.73
N ARG A 106 19.20 -15.31 1.70
CA ARG A 106 20.41 -16.12 1.58
C ARG A 106 20.08 -17.60 1.79
N LYS A 107 20.69 -18.48 1.02
CA LYS A 107 20.57 -19.92 1.25
C LYS A 107 21.41 -20.33 2.45
N PHE A 108 20.74 -20.80 3.50
CA PHE A 108 21.37 -21.47 4.63
C PHE A 108 20.89 -22.94 4.64
N LYS A 109 21.82 -23.91 4.42
CA LYS A 109 21.50 -25.34 4.47
C LYS A 109 20.16 -25.68 3.76
N GLU A 110 20.10 -25.50 2.46
CA GLU A 110 18.96 -25.80 1.57
C GLU A 110 17.68 -24.95 1.75
N LYS A 111 17.56 -24.14 2.80
CA LYS A 111 16.43 -23.21 2.98
C LYS A 111 16.86 -21.76 2.72
N ALA A 112 16.11 -21.06 1.87
CA ALA A 112 16.28 -19.63 1.69
C ALA A 112 15.68 -18.92 2.91
N ARG A 113 16.51 -18.13 3.62
CA ARG A 113 16.09 -17.30 4.77
C ARG A 113 16.50 -15.86 4.55
N PRO A 114 15.77 -14.88 5.12
CA PRO A 114 16.27 -13.51 5.22
C PRO A 114 17.61 -13.47 5.97
N VAL A 115 18.39 -12.44 5.73
CA VAL A 115 19.58 -12.15 6.57
C VAL A 115 19.06 -11.79 7.95
N LYS A 116 19.73 -12.25 9.02
CA LYS A 116 19.26 -12.12 10.41
C LYS A 116 18.71 -10.75 10.78
N ALA A 117 19.38 -9.66 10.37
CA ALA A 117 18.92 -8.30 10.66
C ALA A 117 17.60 -7.93 9.96
N TYR A 118 17.35 -8.48 8.76
CA TYR A 118 16.04 -8.31 8.09
C TYR A 118 14.96 -9.17 8.71
N ASP A 119 15.33 -10.37 9.17
CA ASP A 119 14.41 -11.31 9.81
C ASP A 119 13.82 -10.72 11.10
N GLU A 120 14.67 -10.12 11.95
CA GLU A 120 14.26 -9.44 13.17
C GLU A 120 13.26 -8.31 12.86
N ILE A 121 13.55 -7.43 11.90
CA ILE A 121 12.65 -6.34 11.51
C ILE A 121 11.32 -6.88 10.95
N ILE A 122 11.38 -7.92 10.09
CA ILE A 122 10.17 -8.52 9.52
C ILE A 122 9.27 -9.10 10.61
N GLN A 123 9.84 -9.69 11.64
CA GLN A 123 9.09 -10.25 12.78
C GLN A 123 8.40 -9.16 13.62
N ASP A 124 8.94 -7.94 13.64
CA ASP A 124 8.37 -6.80 14.40
C ASP A 124 7.23 -6.09 13.62
N ILE A 125 7.13 -6.30 12.28
CA ILE A 125 6.11 -5.64 11.46
C ILE A 125 4.68 -5.96 11.92
N PRO A 126 4.28 -7.23 12.13
CA PRO A 126 2.91 -7.56 12.53
C PRO A 126 2.50 -6.87 13.84
N GLU A 127 3.35 -6.93 14.85
CA GLU A 127 3.07 -6.27 16.15
C GLU A 127 2.95 -4.76 15.98
N THR A 128 3.87 -4.13 15.22
CA THR A 128 3.84 -2.69 14.95
C THR A 128 2.58 -2.28 14.18
N VAL A 129 2.12 -3.10 13.22
CA VAL A 129 0.87 -2.88 12.49
C VAL A 129 -0.32 -2.97 13.42
N GLN A 130 -0.38 -4.00 14.27
CA GLN A 130 -1.46 -4.18 15.25
C GLN A 130 -1.55 -3.00 16.21
N GLU A 131 -0.43 -2.57 16.78
CA GLU A 131 -0.38 -1.45 17.72
C GLU A 131 -0.75 -0.11 17.07
N SER A 132 -0.24 0.14 15.86
CA SER A 132 -0.36 1.46 15.22
C SER A 132 -1.59 1.60 14.34
N LEU A 133 -1.95 0.55 13.60
CA LEU A 133 -3.00 0.56 12.59
C LEU A 133 -4.21 -0.32 12.94
N GLY A 134 -4.20 -1.00 14.09
CA GLY A 134 -5.27 -1.91 14.52
C GLY A 134 -6.66 -1.25 14.51
N ALA A 135 -6.75 0.02 14.88
CA ALA A 135 -8.02 0.77 14.86
C ALA A 135 -8.61 0.99 13.43
N PHE A 136 -7.82 0.77 12.40
CA PHE A 136 -8.24 0.91 11.01
C PHE A 136 -8.56 -0.43 10.34
N ILE A 137 -8.43 -1.54 11.04
CA ILE A 137 -8.75 -2.87 10.51
C ILE A 137 -10.26 -3.02 10.46
N PRO A 138 -10.86 -3.40 9.30
CA PRO A 138 -12.28 -3.68 9.23
C PRO A 138 -12.69 -4.87 10.09
N ASP A 139 -13.86 -4.84 10.70
CA ASP A 139 -14.38 -5.91 11.58
C ASP A 139 -14.52 -7.27 10.87
N PHE A 140 -14.67 -7.27 9.54
CA PHE A 140 -14.78 -8.50 8.75
C PHE A 140 -13.45 -9.15 8.38
N LEU A 141 -12.31 -8.46 8.62
CA LEU A 141 -10.97 -8.99 8.38
C LEU A 141 -10.34 -9.44 9.70
N LYS A 142 -9.75 -10.63 9.67
CA LYS A 142 -8.90 -11.08 10.77
C LYS A 142 -7.50 -10.50 10.61
N PHE A 143 -6.83 -10.30 11.74
CA PHE A 143 -5.47 -9.77 11.74
C PHE A 143 -4.50 -10.65 10.94
N GLU A 144 -4.66 -11.97 11.04
CA GLU A 144 -3.82 -12.96 10.35
C GLU A 144 -3.93 -12.87 8.83
N ASP A 145 -5.04 -12.34 8.30
CA ASP A 145 -5.29 -12.22 6.86
C ASP A 145 -4.74 -10.92 6.26
N LEU A 146 -4.20 -10.01 7.09
CA LEU A 146 -3.69 -8.72 6.63
C LEU A 146 -2.35 -8.83 5.91
N GLU A 147 -1.54 -9.82 6.22
CA GLU A 147 -0.27 -10.03 5.54
C GLU A 147 -0.48 -10.72 4.20
N LEU A 148 -0.42 -9.94 3.12
CA LEU A 148 -0.68 -10.41 1.76
C LEU A 148 0.47 -11.21 1.17
N GLY A 149 1.67 -11.11 1.75
CA GLY A 149 2.83 -11.88 1.35
C GLY A 149 4.14 -11.08 1.35
N HIS A 150 5.21 -11.80 1.00
CA HIS A 150 6.57 -11.29 1.01
C HIS A 150 7.14 -11.22 -0.41
N ILE A 151 7.63 -10.06 -0.79
CA ILE A 151 8.26 -9.82 -2.10
C ILE A 151 9.76 -9.63 -1.88
N PRO A 152 10.61 -10.60 -2.25
CA PRO A 152 12.05 -10.48 -2.12
C PRO A 152 12.62 -9.42 -3.05
N PHE A 153 13.84 -8.99 -2.80
CA PHE A 153 14.54 -8.09 -3.71
C PHE A 153 14.72 -8.76 -5.08
N LEU A 154 14.18 -8.12 -6.11
CA LEU A 154 14.06 -8.69 -7.46
C LEU A 154 15.23 -8.33 -8.39
N TYR A 155 16.29 -7.70 -7.84
CA TYR A 155 17.54 -7.36 -8.56
C TYR A 155 17.28 -6.74 -9.95
N SER A 156 17.78 -7.39 -11.00
CA SER A 156 17.68 -6.93 -12.38
C SER A 156 16.31 -7.19 -13.04
N LEU A 157 15.39 -7.90 -12.38
CA LEU A 157 14.06 -8.14 -12.96
C LEU A 157 13.23 -6.85 -13.11
N VAL A 158 13.36 -5.92 -12.15
CA VAL A 158 12.64 -4.65 -12.20
C VAL A 158 13.05 -3.82 -13.43
N PRO A 159 14.33 -3.45 -13.63
CA PRO A 159 14.74 -2.71 -14.83
C PRO A 159 14.49 -3.49 -16.12
N LEU A 160 14.57 -4.82 -16.10
CA LEU A 160 14.24 -5.64 -17.25
C LEU A 160 12.74 -5.53 -17.61
N ALA A 161 11.85 -5.65 -16.64
CA ALA A 161 10.41 -5.49 -16.82
C ALA A 161 10.07 -4.09 -17.36
N GLN A 162 10.68 -3.06 -16.80
CA GLN A 162 10.53 -1.69 -17.28
C GLN A 162 11.00 -1.51 -18.72
N SER A 163 12.18 -2.04 -19.07
CA SER A 163 12.71 -1.94 -20.45
C SER A 163 11.84 -2.68 -21.47
N GLN A 164 11.24 -3.79 -21.06
CA GLN A 164 10.35 -4.60 -21.90
C GLN A 164 8.89 -4.09 -21.86
N ARG A 165 8.56 -3.15 -20.99
CA ARG A 165 7.20 -2.62 -20.76
C ARG A 165 6.18 -3.72 -20.48
N VAL A 166 6.58 -4.68 -19.66
CA VAL A 166 5.73 -5.80 -19.22
C VAL A 166 5.81 -5.94 -17.71
N PRO A 167 4.77 -6.43 -17.04
CA PRO A 167 4.85 -6.74 -15.62
C PRO A 167 5.84 -7.88 -15.36
N ILE A 168 6.43 -7.92 -14.16
CA ILE A 168 7.48 -8.89 -13.81
C ILE A 168 7.02 -10.33 -14.04
N HIS A 169 5.78 -10.66 -13.68
CA HIS A 169 5.22 -12.00 -13.87
C HIS A 169 5.04 -12.39 -15.36
N ALA A 170 5.04 -11.42 -16.26
CA ALA A 170 4.96 -11.67 -17.71
C ALA A 170 6.36 -11.75 -18.38
N LEU A 171 7.45 -11.58 -17.61
CA LEU A 171 8.80 -11.82 -18.11
C LEU A 171 8.97 -13.31 -18.42
N THR A 172 9.39 -13.61 -19.64
CA THR A 172 9.72 -14.98 -20.06
C THR A 172 11.23 -15.16 -20.11
N GLN A 173 11.69 -16.40 -20.02
CA GLN A 173 13.12 -16.73 -20.13
C GLN A 173 13.74 -16.22 -21.43
N HIS A 174 12.97 -16.16 -22.54
CA HIS A 174 13.44 -15.62 -23.82
C HIS A 174 13.71 -14.13 -23.82
N LYS A 175 13.14 -13.40 -22.88
CA LYS A 175 13.37 -11.95 -22.72
C LYS A 175 14.47 -11.65 -21.70
N ALA A 176 14.97 -12.65 -20.98
CA ALA A 176 16.10 -12.53 -20.09
C ALA A 176 17.40 -12.62 -20.89
N VAL A 177 18.10 -11.51 -21.01
CA VAL A 177 19.21 -11.35 -21.98
C VAL A 177 20.53 -11.93 -21.47
N VAL A 178 20.71 -12.21 -20.17
CA VAL A 178 21.99 -12.65 -19.57
C VAL A 178 21.75 -13.74 -18.52
N GLY A 179 22.62 -14.76 -18.48
CA GLY A 179 22.50 -15.99 -17.70
C GLY A 179 21.91 -15.91 -16.29
N ASN A 180 22.31 -14.93 -15.47
CA ASN A 180 21.73 -14.74 -14.14
C ASN A 180 20.27 -14.25 -14.17
N GLN A 181 19.87 -13.51 -15.19
CA GLN A 181 18.47 -13.01 -15.32
C GLN A 181 17.51 -14.15 -15.67
N VAL A 182 17.94 -15.10 -16.51
CA VAL A 182 17.16 -16.31 -16.82
C VAL A 182 16.82 -17.08 -15.55
N ARG A 183 17.80 -17.25 -14.67
CA ARG A 183 17.62 -17.92 -13.39
C ARG A 183 16.69 -17.15 -12.46
N GLN A 184 16.84 -15.83 -12.39
CA GLN A 184 15.99 -14.96 -11.56
C GLN A 184 14.52 -15.01 -12.03
N VAL A 185 14.25 -15.00 -13.34
CA VAL A 185 12.89 -15.14 -13.89
C VAL A 185 12.30 -16.50 -13.51
N ALA A 186 13.08 -17.58 -13.63
CA ALA A 186 12.63 -18.92 -13.25
C ALA A 186 12.35 -19.03 -11.73
N ASP A 187 13.24 -18.47 -10.90
CA ASP A 187 13.08 -18.44 -9.43
C ASP A 187 11.85 -17.61 -9.02
N TYR A 188 11.56 -16.52 -9.73
CA TYR A 188 10.38 -15.69 -9.47
C TYR A 188 9.07 -16.39 -9.87
N ALA A 189 9.08 -17.08 -11.01
CA ALA A 189 7.90 -17.83 -11.47
C ALA A 189 7.52 -18.99 -10.53
N GLN A 190 8.45 -19.47 -9.68
CA GLN A 190 8.18 -20.48 -8.65
C GLN A 190 7.59 -19.89 -7.35
N LEU A 191 7.58 -18.55 -7.20
CA LEU A 191 7.02 -17.86 -6.04
C LEU A 191 5.56 -17.46 -6.23
N MET A 192 5.07 -17.55 -7.47
CA MET A 192 3.68 -17.30 -7.87
C MET A 192 2.87 -18.60 -7.90
#